data_1d8b4a3ab15abc71eb94a3d7a0500909
#
_entry.id   1d8b4a3ab15abc71eb94a3d7a0500909
#
_cell.length_a   1.000
_cell.length_b   1.000
_cell.length_c   1.000
_cell.angle_alpha   90.00
_cell.angle_beta   90.00
_cell.angle_gamma   90.00
#
_symmetry.space_group_name_H-M   'P 1'
#
loop_
_entity.id
_entity.type
_entity.pdbx_description
1 polymer ?
#
loop_
_entity_poly.entity_id
_entity_poly.type
_entity_poly.pdbx_seq_one_letter_code
_entity_poly.pdbx_strand_id
1 'polypeptide(L)'
;LRVLVGSVVNMTMLVITAYPLSKNSINFRWRNVYMVYFAITMFISGGLIPTYMVLKELNLLDSFWVLILPGAVSIWNVIILMNFFRGIPRALEEAAAMDGASHWRILFQIFLPMSLPSLASLLLFTMIGHWNAWFDGMMYMNTPENYPMATYLATQILNNNKNISNM
;
A
#
# COMPACT_ATOMS: atom_id res chain seq x y z
N LEU A 1 4.12 15.32 5.32
CA LEU A 1 2.70 15.04 5.01
C LEU A 1 2.54 13.72 4.27
N ARG A 2 3.31 13.47 3.15
CA ARG A 2 3.25 12.24 2.34
C ARG A 2 3.35 10.96 3.18
N VAL A 3 4.33 10.86 4.08
CA VAL A 3 4.53 9.66 4.91
C VAL A 3 3.30 9.38 5.77
N LEU A 4 2.75 10.39 6.45
CA LEU A 4 1.59 10.21 7.33
C LEU A 4 0.34 9.81 6.54
N VAL A 5 -0.03 10.61 5.55
CA VAL A 5 -1.25 10.35 4.76
C VAL A 5 -1.11 9.07 3.94
N GLY A 6 0.04 8.86 3.29
CA GLY A 6 0.31 7.64 2.52
C GLY A 6 0.26 6.38 3.38
N SER A 7 0.88 6.40 4.57
CA SER A 7 0.83 5.25 5.48
C SER A 7 -0.58 4.95 5.97
N VAL A 8 -1.39 5.95 6.31
CA VAL A 8 -2.78 5.75 6.73
C VAL A 8 -3.61 5.13 5.60
N VAL A 9 -3.49 5.68 4.38
CA VAL A 9 -4.20 5.14 3.20
C VAL A 9 -3.76 3.70 2.92
N ASN A 10 -2.46 3.45 2.86
CA ASN A 10 -1.93 2.10 2.58
C ASN A 10 -2.36 1.09 3.64
N MET A 11 -2.27 1.42 4.93
CA MET A 11 -2.67 0.51 6.01
C MET A 11 -4.18 0.24 6.01
N THR A 12 -4.99 1.24 5.72
CA THR A 12 -6.43 1.07 5.61
C THR A 12 -6.78 0.13 4.44
N MET A 13 -6.22 0.39 3.26
CA MET A 13 -6.42 -0.47 2.08
C MET A 13 -5.89 -1.89 2.30
N LEU A 14 -4.74 -2.01 2.97
CA LEU A 14 -4.12 -3.28 3.32
C LEU A 14 -5.05 -4.15 4.18
N VAL A 15 -5.59 -3.57 5.27
CA VAL A 15 -6.48 -4.29 6.19
C VAL A 15 -7.78 -4.70 5.50
N ILE A 16 -8.42 -3.77 4.76
CA ILE A 16 -9.67 -4.03 4.05
C ILE A 16 -9.50 -5.12 2.99
N THR A 17 -8.34 -5.18 2.34
CA THR A 17 -8.05 -6.20 1.31
C THR A 17 -7.65 -7.54 1.91
N ALA A 18 -6.79 -7.54 2.94
CA ALA A 18 -6.26 -8.77 3.53
C ALA A 18 -7.32 -9.57 4.31
N TYR A 19 -8.26 -8.88 4.98
CA TYR A 19 -9.27 -9.53 5.81
C TYR A 19 -10.20 -10.48 5.03
N PRO A 20 -10.90 -10.08 3.97
CA PRO A 20 -11.73 -11.00 3.20
C PRO A 20 -10.91 -12.11 2.54
N LEU A 21 -9.67 -11.82 2.10
CA LEU A 21 -8.80 -12.82 1.50
C LEU A 21 -8.27 -13.85 2.50
N SER A 22 -8.24 -13.53 3.79
CA SER A 22 -7.86 -14.47 4.85
C SER A 22 -8.93 -15.52 5.13
N LYS A 23 -10.21 -15.25 4.79
CA LYS A 23 -11.34 -16.14 5.04
C LYS A 23 -11.29 -17.41 4.19
N ASN A 24 -12.03 -18.45 4.62
CA ASN A 24 -12.18 -19.69 3.84
C ASN A 24 -12.96 -19.46 2.54
N SER A 25 -12.72 -20.34 1.56
CA SER A 25 -13.47 -20.36 0.30
C SER A 25 -14.96 -20.63 0.49
N ILE A 26 -15.37 -21.25 1.60
CA ILE A 26 -16.79 -21.48 1.97
C ILE A 26 -17.45 -20.13 2.30
N ASN A 27 -16.77 -19.29 3.06
CA ASN A 27 -17.29 -17.98 3.49
C ASN A 27 -17.12 -16.89 2.42
N PHE A 28 -16.15 -17.07 1.50
CA PHE A 28 -15.91 -16.16 0.40
C PHE A 28 -15.59 -16.93 -0.89
N ARG A 29 -16.65 -17.26 -1.67
CA ARG A 29 -16.57 -18.12 -2.87
C ARG A 29 -15.57 -17.62 -3.92
N TRP A 30 -15.48 -16.31 -4.12
CA TRP A 30 -14.62 -15.68 -5.13
C TRP A 30 -13.17 -15.45 -4.66
N ARG A 31 -12.84 -15.84 -3.44
CA ARG A 31 -11.51 -15.64 -2.84
C ARG A 31 -10.36 -16.07 -3.75
N ASN A 32 -10.45 -17.28 -4.31
CA ASN A 32 -9.36 -17.83 -5.14
C ASN A 32 -9.19 -17.02 -6.43
N VAL A 33 -10.27 -16.53 -7.02
CA VAL A 33 -10.21 -15.66 -8.22
C VAL A 33 -9.51 -14.35 -7.88
N TYR A 34 -9.87 -13.69 -6.76
CA TYR A 34 -9.19 -12.48 -6.32
C TYR A 34 -7.72 -12.72 -5.98
N MET A 35 -7.39 -13.84 -5.34
CA MET A 35 -5.99 -14.18 -5.06
C MET A 35 -5.16 -14.36 -6.33
N VAL A 36 -5.70 -15.06 -7.32
CA VAL A 36 -5.03 -15.24 -8.62
C VAL A 36 -4.91 -13.89 -9.34
N TYR A 37 -5.95 -13.08 -9.33
CA TYR A 37 -5.93 -11.73 -9.91
C TYR A 37 -4.83 -10.87 -9.28
N PHE A 38 -4.76 -10.79 -7.96
CA PHE A 38 -3.70 -10.05 -7.26
C PHE A 38 -2.31 -10.64 -7.53
N ALA A 39 -2.18 -11.97 -7.56
CA ALA A 39 -0.90 -12.60 -7.88
C ALA A 39 -0.43 -12.25 -9.29
N ILE A 40 -1.31 -12.27 -10.28
CA ILE A 40 -1.00 -11.89 -11.66
C ILE A 40 -0.54 -10.42 -11.72
N THR A 41 -1.26 -9.50 -11.07
CA THR A 41 -0.88 -8.07 -11.07
C THR A 41 0.44 -7.78 -10.36
N MET A 42 0.91 -8.67 -9.50
CA MET A 42 2.22 -8.56 -8.88
C MET A 42 3.36 -8.84 -9.88
N PHE A 43 3.15 -9.75 -10.82
CA PHE A 43 4.17 -10.12 -11.83
C PHE A 43 4.08 -9.31 -13.11
N ILE A 44 2.91 -8.76 -13.42
CA ILE A 44 2.68 -7.97 -14.63
C ILE A 44 2.69 -6.49 -14.26
N SER A 45 3.77 -5.81 -14.62
CA SER A 45 3.89 -4.35 -14.52
C SER A 45 3.78 -3.74 -15.91
N GLY A 46 2.94 -2.73 -16.07
CA GLY A 46 2.85 -1.96 -17.31
C GLY A 46 4.10 -1.15 -17.64
N GLY A 47 4.98 -0.97 -16.66
CA GLY A 47 6.16 -0.12 -16.80
C GLY A 47 5.84 1.36 -16.58
N LEU A 48 6.88 2.18 -16.74
CA LEU A 48 6.83 3.60 -16.40
C LEU A 48 5.95 4.41 -17.38
N ILE A 49 6.10 4.17 -18.69
CA ILE A 49 5.39 4.95 -19.71
C ILE A 49 3.86 4.73 -19.65
N PRO A 50 3.33 3.51 -19.65
CA PRO A 50 1.89 3.29 -19.50
C PRO A 50 1.33 3.85 -18.18
N THR A 51 2.05 3.71 -17.07
CA THR A 51 1.63 4.28 -15.78
C THR A 51 1.52 5.80 -15.86
N TYR A 52 2.50 6.47 -16.47
CA TYR A 52 2.47 7.92 -16.65
C TYR A 52 1.28 8.35 -17.53
N MET A 53 1.01 7.63 -18.63
CA MET A 53 -0.12 7.93 -19.51
C MET A 53 -1.47 7.83 -18.80
N VAL A 54 -1.68 6.77 -18.03
CA VAL A 54 -2.90 6.59 -17.23
C VAL A 54 -3.06 7.72 -16.19
N LEU A 55 -1.99 8.08 -15.47
CA LEU A 55 -2.03 9.17 -14.50
C LEU A 55 -2.32 10.53 -15.16
N LYS A 56 -1.81 10.75 -16.38
CA LYS A 56 -2.08 11.93 -17.16
C LYS A 56 -3.55 12.00 -17.60
N GLU A 57 -4.11 10.90 -18.10
CA GLU A 57 -5.52 10.83 -18.50
C GLU A 57 -6.47 11.04 -17.31
N LEU A 58 -6.10 10.57 -16.12
CA LEU A 58 -6.84 10.80 -14.90
C LEU A 58 -6.66 12.21 -14.31
N ASN A 59 -5.88 13.09 -14.93
CA ASN A 59 -5.52 14.43 -14.44
C ASN A 59 -4.94 14.41 -13.01
N LEU A 60 -4.19 13.38 -12.67
CA LEU A 60 -3.56 13.23 -11.35
C LEU A 60 -2.14 13.81 -11.30
N LEU A 61 -1.53 14.16 -12.45
CA LEU A 61 -0.20 14.75 -12.49
C LEU A 61 -0.18 16.07 -11.71
N ASP A 62 0.96 16.35 -11.08
CA ASP A 62 1.20 17.53 -10.22
C ASP A 62 0.23 17.65 -9.03
N SER A 63 -0.40 16.54 -8.65
CA SER A 63 -1.27 16.44 -7.48
C SER A 63 -0.59 15.64 -6.36
N PHE A 64 -0.88 16.00 -5.10
CA PHE A 64 -0.42 15.22 -3.95
C PHE A 64 -0.84 13.75 -4.02
N TRP A 65 -2.01 13.46 -4.57
CA TRP A 65 -2.56 12.12 -4.68
C TRP A 65 -1.81 11.20 -5.65
N VAL A 66 -1.10 11.75 -6.64
CA VAL A 66 -0.28 10.94 -7.55
C VAL A 66 0.84 10.20 -6.82
N LEU A 67 1.30 10.73 -5.68
CA LEU A 67 2.36 10.13 -4.87
C LEU A 67 1.87 9.00 -3.95
N ILE A 68 0.54 8.83 -3.83
CA ILE A 68 -0.08 7.89 -2.88
C ILE A 68 -0.90 6.82 -3.61
N LEU A 69 -1.80 7.23 -4.51
CA LEU A 69 -2.79 6.34 -5.12
C LEU A 69 -2.19 5.17 -5.93
N PRO A 70 -1.16 5.38 -6.78
CA PRO A 70 -0.59 4.28 -7.56
C PRO A 70 0.00 3.16 -6.71
N GLY A 71 0.48 3.50 -5.51
CA GLY A 71 1.05 2.56 -4.53
C GLY A 71 0.13 2.24 -3.35
N ALA A 72 -1.17 2.60 -3.41
CA ALA A 72 -2.07 2.48 -2.26
C ALA A 72 -2.28 1.02 -1.78
N VAL A 73 -2.18 0.04 -2.68
CA VAL A 73 -2.30 -1.38 -2.35
C VAL A 73 -1.01 -2.11 -2.71
N SER A 74 -0.21 -2.43 -1.72
CA SER A 74 0.96 -3.32 -1.88
C SER A 74 0.51 -4.77 -1.75
N ILE A 75 0.48 -5.51 -2.85
CA ILE A 75 0.03 -6.91 -2.85
C ILE A 75 0.93 -7.79 -1.99
N TRP A 76 2.24 -7.51 -1.98
CA TRP A 76 3.18 -8.20 -1.10
C TRP A 76 2.78 -8.07 0.38
N ASN A 77 2.48 -6.85 0.83
CA ASN A 77 2.03 -6.59 2.20
C ASN A 77 0.68 -7.27 2.49
N VAL A 78 -0.23 -7.29 1.49
CA VAL A 78 -1.52 -7.99 1.60
C VAL A 78 -1.32 -9.48 1.85
N ILE A 79 -0.41 -10.13 1.13
CA ILE A 79 -0.11 -11.56 1.32
C ILE A 79 0.45 -11.82 2.72
N ILE A 80 1.35 -10.97 3.21
CA ILE A 80 1.93 -11.10 4.55
C ILE A 80 0.84 -10.99 5.62
N LEU A 81 0.04 -9.91 5.57
CA LEU A 81 -1.03 -9.70 6.57
C LEU A 81 -2.11 -10.77 6.49
N MET A 82 -2.50 -11.18 5.28
CA MET A 82 -3.45 -12.28 5.06
C MET A 82 -2.96 -13.58 5.72
N ASN A 83 -1.69 -13.92 5.55
CA ASN A 83 -1.12 -15.12 6.18
C ASN A 83 -1.10 -15.02 7.70
N PHE A 84 -0.84 -13.82 8.24
CA PHE A 84 -0.92 -13.58 9.66
C PHE A 84 -2.34 -13.77 10.19
N PHE A 85 -3.33 -13.20 9.51
CA PHE A 85 -4.75 -13.38 9.84
C PHE A 85 -5.19 -14.86 9.80
N ARG A 86 -4.62 -15.67 8.89
CA ARG A 86 -4.90 -17.11 8.83
C ARG A 86 -4.32 -17.90 10.00
N GLY A 87 -3.29 -17.38 10.65
CA GLY A 87 -2.71 -17.97 11.84
C GLY A 87 -3.56 -17.79 13.09
N ILE A 88 -4.57 -16.90 13.07
CA ILE A 88 -5.48 -16.69 14.18
C ILE A 88 -6.42 -17.89 14.30
N PRO A 89 -6.60 -18.48 15.50
CA PRO A 89 -7.47 -19.64 15.72
C PRO A 89 -8.91 -19.33 15.30
N ARG A 90 -9.47 -20.18 14.45
CA ARG A 90 -10.86 -20.02 13.94
C ARG A 90 -11.91 -20.08 15.05
N ALA A 91 -11.65 -20.82 16.12
CA ALA A 91 -12.56 -20.91 17.26
C ALA A 91 -12.93 -19.53 17.84
N LEU A 92 -12.02 -18.54 17.76
CA LEU A 92 -12.30 -17.17 18.20
C LEU A 92 -13.29 -16.47 17.27
N GLU A 93 -13.16 -16.68 15.98
CA GLU A 93 -14.10 -16.13 14.97
C GLU A 93 -15.48 -16.78 15.10
N GLU A 94 -15.51 -18.11 15.22
CA GLU A 94 -16.75 -18.89 15.36
C GLU A 94 -17.48 -18.53 16.66
N ALA A 95 -16.79 -18.42 17.78
CA ALA A 95 -17.38 -17.99 19.05
C ALA A 95 -18.00 -16.59 18.96
N ALA A 96 -17.25 -15.63 18.39
CA ALA A 96 -17.78 -14.28 18.21
C ALA A 96 -18.97 -14.23 17.24
N ALA A 97 -18.99 -15.07 16.20
CA ALA A 97 -20.12 -15.19 15.29
C ALA A 97 -21.37 -15.78 15.98
N MET A 98 -21.19 -16.75 16.88
CA MET A 98 -22.28 -17.30 17.71
C MET A 98 -22.86 -16.25 18.66
N ASP A 99 -22.01 -15.33 19.16
CA ASP A 99 -22.41 -14.17 19.97
C ASP A 99 -23.07 -13.04 19.14
N GLY A 100 -23.28 -13.25 17.82
CA GLY A 100 -23.92 -12.29 16.93
C GLY A 100 -23.03 -11.12 16.50
N ALA A 101 -21.70 -11.24 16.62
CA ALA A 101 -20.78 -10.19 16.18
C ALA A 101 -20.76 -10.08 14.64
N SER A 102 -20.89 -8.85 14.13
CA SER A 102 -20.73 -8.57 12.70
C SER A 102 -19.25 -8.75 12.25
N HIS A 103 -19.02 -8.96 10.95
CA HIS A 103 -17.67 -9.09 10.39
C HIS A 103 -16.75 -7.91 10.74
N TRP A 104 -17.27 -6.68 10.76
CA TRP A 104 -16.53 -5.48 11.16
C TRP A 104 -16.14 -5.55 12.63
N ARG A 105 -17.04 -5.99 13.51
CA ARG A 105 -16.76 -6.15 14.93
C ARG A 105 -15.68 -7.20 15.16
N ILE A 106 -15.75 -8.33 14.47
CA ILE A 106 -14.72 -9.38 14.50
C ILE A 106 -13.36 -8.83 14.02
N LEU A 107 -13.34 -8.06 12.92
CA LEU A 107 -12.11 -7.45 12.43
C LEU A 107 -11.47 -6.52 13.46
N PHE A 108 -12.24 -5.56 14.00
CA PHE A 108 -11.70 -4.54 14.89
C PHE A 108 -11.39 -5.04 16.30
N GLN A 109 -12.17 -6.00 16.82
CA GLN A 109 -12.02 -6.47 18.19
C GLN A 109 -11.15 -7.73 18.35
N ILE A 110 -10.99 -8.53 17.29
CA ILE A 110 -10.23 -9.78 17.34
C ILE A 110 -9.01 -9.72 16.42
N PHE A 111 -9.22 -9.55 15.12
CA PHE A 111 -8.16 -9.68 14.13
C PHE A 111 -7.10 -8.57 14.25
N LEU A 112 -7.51 -7.31 14.33
CA LEU A 112 -6.56 -6.20 14.44
C LEU A 112 -5.74 -6.23 15.73
N PRO A 113 -6.32 -6.40 16.93
CA PRO A 113 -5.53 -6.46 18.17
C PRO A 113 -4.55 -7.64 18.19
N MET A 114 -4.96 -8.81 17.71
CA MET A 114 -4.08 -9.98 17.65
C MET A 114 -2.96 -9.84 16.61
N SER A 115 -3.14 -8.98 15.62
CA SER A 115 -2.17 -8.76 14.52
C SER A 115 -1.32 -7.50 14.72
N LEU A 116 -1.39 -6.84 15.86
CA LEU A 116 -0.61 -5.62 16.14
C LEU A 116 0.89 -5.73 15.82
N PRO A 117 1.60 -6.84 16.14
CA PRO A 117 3.02 -6.95 15.80
C PRO A 117 3.27 -6.94 14.28
N SER A 118 2.43 -7.63 13.51
CA SER A 118 2.53 -7.65 12.05
C SER A 118 2.16 -6.29 11.46
N LEU A 119 1.08 -5.66 11.95
CA LEU A 119 0.66 -4.33 11.52
C LEU A 119 1.72 -3.27 11.80
N ALA A 120 2.37 -3.31 12.97
CA ALA A 120 3.44 -2.39 13.33
C ALA A 120 4.65 -2.53 12.38
N SER A 121 5.03 -3.76 12.06
CA SER A 121 6.12 -4.03 11.11
C SER A 121 5.79 -3.54 9.70
N LEU A 122 4.59 -3.83 9.20
CA LEU A 122 4.14 -3.39 7.89
C LEU A 122 3.98 -1.87 7.80
N LEU A 123 3.52 -1.23 8.89
CA LEU A 123 3.46 0.23 8.98
C LEU A 123 4.85 0.83 8.89
N LEU A 124 5.84 0.28 9.61
CA LEU A 124 7.23 0.75 9.56
C LEU A 124 7.78 0.66 8.13
N PHE A 125 7.63 -0.48 7.45
CA PHE A 125 8.08 -0.64 6.06
C PHE A 125 7.39 0.34 5.11
N THR A 126 6.10 0.58 5.29
CA THR A 126 5.33 1.53 4.49
C THR A 126 5.83 2.97 4.71
N MET A 127 6.08 3.35 5.97
CA MET A 127 6.62 4.67 6.31
C MET A 127 8.00 4.90 5.70
N ILE A 128 8.91 3.92 5.81
CA ILE A 128 10.25 3.98 5.22
C ILE A 128 10.16 4.05 3.68
N GLY A 129 9.26 3.28 3.08
CA GLY A 129 9.00 3.32 1.65
C GLY A 129 8.59 4.71 1.17
N HIS A 130 7.60 5.33 1.81
CA HIS A 130 7.18 6.70 1.49
C HIS A 130 8.24 7.76 1.77
N TRP A 131 9.06 7.56 2.83
CA TRP A 131 10.14 8.49 3.15
C TRP A 131 11.24 8.49 2.09
N ASN A 132 11.63 7.31 1.61
CA ASN A 132 12.71 7.15 0.62
C ASN A 132 12.26 7.34 -0.83
N ALA A 133 10.97 7.43 -1.11
CA ALA A 133 10.44 7.54 -2.46
C ALA A 133 10.71 8.94 -3.02
N TRP A 134 11.74 9.04 -3.85
CA TRP A 134 12.15 10.29 -4.51
C TRP A 134 11.81 10.32 -6.00
N PHE A 135 11.82 9.15 -6.65
CA PHE A 135 11.70 9.04 -8.11
C PHE A 135 10.33 9.44 -8.64
N ASP A 136 9.26 9.02 -7.96
CA ASP A 136 7.89 9.34 -8.33
C ASP A 136 7.57 10.84 -8.20
N GLY A 137 8.14 11.52 -7.20
CA GLY A 137 8.02 12.96 -7.10
C GLY A 137 8.70 13.69 -8.28
N MET A 138 9.88 13.21 -8.69
CA MET A 138 10.59 13.78 -9.84
C MET A 138 9.86 13.50 -11.17
N MET A 139 9.13 12.39 -11.26
CA MET A 139 8.50 11.94 -12.49
C MET A 139 7.10 12.51 -12.71
N TYR A 140 6.32 12.66 -11.64
CA TYR A 140 4.90 12.99 -11.72
C TYR A 140 4.56 14.42 -11.27
N MET A 141 5.51 15.12 -10.63
CA MET A 141 5.31 16.50 -10.21
C MET A 141 6.11 17.45 -11.09
N ASN A 142 5.45 18.52 -11.56
CA ASN A 142 6.07 19.52 -12.43
C ASN A 142 6.57 20.73 -11.66
N THR A 143 5.98 21.01 -10.48
CA THR A 143 6.25 22.21 -9.69
C THR A 143 7.26 21.90 -8.59
N PRO A 144 8.50 22.44 -8.62
CA PRO A 144 9.55 22.15 -7.63
C PRO A 144 9.15 22.48 -6.18
N GLU A 145 8.27 23.45 -5.99
CA GLU A 145 7.77 23.88 -4.67
C GLU A 145 6.96 22.77 -3.97
N ASN A 146 6.35 21.88 -4.74
CA ASN A 146 5.54 20.78 -4.25
C ASN A 146 6.33 19.46 -4.08
N TYR A 147 7.63 19.47 -4.36
CA TYR A 147 8.44 18.26 -4.27
C TYR A 147 8.49 17.72 -2.83
N PRO A 148 8.32 16.40 -2.64
CA PRO A 148 8.70 15.74 -1.40
C PRO A 148 10.17 15.98 -1.07
N MET A 149 10.52 16.03 0.21
CA MET A 149 11.89 16.31 0.64
C MET A 149 12.93 15.36 0.01
N ALA A 150 12.61 14.08 -0.11
CA ALA A 150 13.47 13.09 -0.76
C ALA A 150 13.72 13.42 -2.24
N THR A 151 12.70 13.87 -2.96
CA THR A 151 12.80 14.30 -4.36
C THR A 151 13.63 15.57 -4.48
N TYR A 152 13.42 16.55 -3.61
CA TYR A 152 14.17 17.79 -3.59
C TYR A 152 15.68 17.53 -3.37
N LEU A 153 16.03 16.72 -2.38
CA LEU A 153 17.43 16.35 -2.10
C LEU A 153 18.06 15.60 -3.29
N ALA A 154 17.33 14.65 -3.88
CA ALA A 154 17.83 13.92 -5.05
C ALA A 154 18.12 14.85 -6.24
N THR A 155 17.24 15.80 -6.52
CA THR A 155 17.44 16.77 -7.61
C THR A 155 18.62 17.70 -7.35
N GLN A 156 18.87 18.13 -6.12
CA GLN A 156 20.02 18.94 -5.75
C GLN A 156 21.35 18.18 -5.94
N ILE A 157 21.41 16.92 -5.53
CA ILE A 157 22.60 16.07 -5.72
C ILE A 157 22.87 15.85 -7.22
N LEU A 158 21.84 15.58 -8.00
CA LEU A 158 21.98 15.37 -9.46
C LEU A 158 22.47 16.64 -10.17
N ASN A 159 21.98 17.81 -9.78
CA ASN A 159 22.42 19.09 -10.36
C ASN A 159 23.85 19.44 -9.97
N ASN A 160 24.26 19.21 -8.73
CA ASN A 160 25.66 19.41 -8.30
C ASN A 160 26.62 18.51 -9.08
N ASN A 161 26.28 17.22 -9.26
CA ASN A 161 27.13 16.31 -10.02
C ASN A 161 27.29 16.74 -11.50
N LYS A 162 26.22 17.27 -12.13
CA LYS A 162 26.32 17.82 -13.49
C LYS A 162 27.26 19.01 -13.58
N ASN A 163 27.24 19.91 -12.59
CA ASN A 163 28.12 21.06 -12.55
C ASN A 163 29.58 20.66 -12.39
N ILE A 164 29.87 19.62 -11.59
CA ILE A 164 31.23 19.10 -11.40
C ILE A 164 31.73 18.40 -12.68
N SER A 165 30.90 17.70 -13.40
CA SER A 165 31.29 17.00 -14.63
C SER A 165 31.48 17.94 -15.84
N ASN A 166 31.03 19.19 -15.74
CA ASN A 166 31.19 20.23 -16.78
C ASN A 166 32.35 21.19 -16.51
N MET A 167 33.09 20.98 -15.39
CA MET A 167 34.35 21.70 -15.07
C MET A 167 35.56 20.86 -15.46
#